data_b474ce54892abeae07a11cc8f0f3d978
#
_entry.id   b474ce54892abeae07a11cc8f0f3d978
#
_cell.length_a   1.000
_cell.length_b   1.000
_cell.length_c   1.000
_cell.angle_alpha   90.00
_cell.angle_beta   90.00
_cell.angle_gamma   90.00
#
_symmetry.space_group_name_H-M   'P 1'
#
loop_
_entity.id
_entity.type
_entity.pdbx_description
1 polymer ?
#
loop_
_entity_poly.entity_id
_entity_poly.type
_entity_poly.pdbx_seq_one_letter_code
_entity_poly.pdbx_strand_id
1 'polypeptide(L)'
;MKHMARGVRRHQRGAVLIVVLVLLLAMTVLGMLSLRGALMEERMGAGMYDRSLAFQAAEAALREAEQRLMVPGVLADFPTTADTCNNGLCATPAPAEGKLDRSDDPAFNGWTNATQVDGVAGTPQYFIENMGEAPGWPGCHLQSPVHPTCIRQRYRITARSSNDDRAAVILQTSFAG
;
A
#
# COMPACT_ATOMS: atom_id res chain seq x y z
N MET A 1 -56.63 -73.25 -18.56
CA MET A 1 -55.21 -73.28 -18.96
C MET A 1 -54.58 -71.94 -18.61
N LYS A 2 -53.73 -71.91 -17.55
CA LYS A 2 -53.11 -70.70 -17.01
C LYS A 2 -51.65 -70.65 -17.45
N HIS A 3 -51.30 -69.81 -18.43
CA HIS A 3 -49.91 -69.62 -18.84
C HIS A 3 -49.20 -68.70 -17.79
N MET A 4 -48.31 -69.31 -17.02
CA MET A 4 -47.37 -68.58 -16.19
C MET A 4 -46.25 -68.04 -17.07
N ALA A 5 -46.21 -66.71 -17.23
CA ALA A 5 -45.05 -65.99 -17.82
C ALA A 5 -43.90 -66.00 -16.82
N ARG A 6 -42.84 -66.77 -17.09
CA ARG A 6 -41.58 -66.76 -16.37
C ARG A 6 -40.85 -65.47 -16.72
N GLY A 7 -40.80 -64.50 -15.79
CA GLY A 7 -39.98 -63.34 -15.91
C GLY A 7 -38.49 -63.71 -15.86
N VAL A 8 -37.77 -63.44 -16.94
CA VAL A 8 -36.32 -63.58 -17.03
C VAL A 8 -35.68 -62.55 -16.15
N ARG A 9 -35.18 -62.93 -15.01
CA ARG A 9 -34.32 -62.07 -14.17
C ARG A 9 -32.99 -61.86 -14.90
N ARG A 10 -32.83 -60.73 -15.60
CA ARG A 10 -31.55 -60.26 -16.13
C ARG A 10 -30.62 -59.97 -14.95
N HIS A 11 -29.56 -60.77 -14.82
CA HIS A 11 -28.47 -60.52 -13.90
C HIS A 11 -27.68 -59.27 -14.34
N GLN A 12 -28.04 -58.08 -13.84
CA GLN A 12 -27.23 -56.90 -13.95
C GLN A 12 -26.14 -56.93 -12.87
N ARG A 13 -25.13 -57.78 -13.10
CA ARG A 13 -23.94 -57.85 -12.23
C ARG A 13 -22.78 -57.21 -12.95
N GLY A 14 -22.35 -56.01 -12.51
CA GLY A 14 -21.13 -55.32 -12.98
C GLY A 14 -21.34 -53.86 -13.38
N ALA A 15 -22.43 -53.48 -14.04
CA ALA A 15 -22.64 -52.10 -14.51
C ALA A 15 -22.78 -51.08 -13.36
N VAL A 16 -23.36 -51.45 -12.25
CA VAL A 16 -23.53 -50.57 -11.10
C VAL A 16 -22.20 -50.16 -10.49
N LEU A 17 -21.24 -51.07 -10.41
CA LEU A 17 -19.91 -50.78 -9.87
C LEU A 17 -19.17 -49.72 -10.70
N ILE A 18 -19.26 -49.83 -12.04
CA ILE A 18 -18.66 -48.85 -12.95
C ILE A 18 -19.33 -47.46 -12.78
N VAL A 19 -20.66 -47.43 -12.70
CA VAL A 19 -21.40 -46.18 -12.52
C VAL A 19 -21.02 -45.50 -11.18
N VAL A 20 -20.97 -46.28 -10.08
CA VAL A 20 -20.55 -45.76 -8.77
C VAL A 20 -19.12 -45.25 -8.81
N LEU A 21 -18.20 -45.93 -9.46
CA LEU A 21 -16.81 -45.53 -9.59
C LEU A 21 -16.69 -44.20 -10.36
N VAL A 22 -17.42 -44.05 -11.47
CA VAL A 22 -17.45 -42.79 -12.25
C VAL A 22 -18.04 -41.65 -11.44
N LEU A 23 -19.12 -41.87 -10.69
CA LEU A 23 -19.71 -40.87 -9.82
C LEU A 23 -18.75 -40.42 -8.71
N LEU A 24 -18.07 -41.37 -8.05
CA LEU A 24 -17.07 -41.07 -7.04
C LEU A 24 -15.91 -40.25 -7.63
N LEU A 25 -15.44 -40.63 -8.81
CA LEU A 25 -14.38 -39.90 -9.51
C LEU A 25 -14.84 -38.46 -9.86
N ALA A 26 -16.04 -38.29 -10.36
CA ALA A 26 -16.59 -36.99 -10.65
C ALA A 26 -16.72 -36.12 -9.39
N MET A 27 -17.21 -36.67 -8.27
CA MET A 27 -17.33 -35.96 -7.00
C MET A 27 -15.96 -35.56 -6.44
N THR A 28 -14.93 -36.43 -6.55
CA THR A 28 -13.57 -36.09 -6.07
C THR A 28 -12.94 -34.97 -6.90
N VAL A 29 -13.11 -35.00 -8.23
CA VAL A 29 -12.60 -33.94 -9.11
C VAL A 29 -13.28 -32.61 -8.80
N LEU A 30 -14.61 -32.58 -8.65
CA LEU A 30 -15.35 -31.38 -8.28
C LEU A 30 -14.92 -30.84 -6.90
N GLY A 31 -14.69 -31.71 -5.93
CA GLY A 31 -14.18 -31.34 -4.61
C GLY A 31 -12.79 -30.68 -4.68
N MET A 32 -11.88 -31.24 -5.48
CA MET A 32 -10.52 -30.65 -5.67
C MET A 32 -10.57 -29.28 -6.37
N LEU A 33 -11.46 -29.09 -7.34
CA LEU A 33 -11.63 -27.80 -8.01
C LEU A 33 -12.16 -26.72 -7.07
N SER A 34 -13.11 -27.08 -6.20
CA SER A 34 -13.67 -26.18 -5.20
C SER A 34 -12.61 -25.71 -4.19
N LEU A 35 -11.74 -26.60 -3.72
CA LEU A 35 -10.66 -26.27 -2.79
C LEU A 35 -9.65 -25.27 -3.39
N ARG A 36 -9.33 -25.40 -4.68
CA ARG A 36 -8.43 -24.45 -5.34
C ARG A 36 -8.98 -23.03 -5.38
N GLY A 37 -10.28 -22.88 -5.60
CA GLY A 37 -10.95 -21.57 -5.54
C GLY A 37 -10.83 -20.92 -4.16
N ALA A 38 -11.14 -21.66 -3.10
CA ALA A 38 -11.08 -21.17 -1.72
C ALA A 38 -9.66 -20.72 -1.32
N LEU A 39 -8.63 -21.47 -1.68
CA LEU A 39 -7.23 -21.11 -1.41
C LEU A 39 -6.78 -19.83 -2.15
N MET A 40 -7.30 -19.58 -3.35
CA MET A 40 -7.03 -18.34 -4.07
C MET A 40 -7.70 -17.14 -3.42
N GLU A 41 -8.95 -17.29 -2.99
CA GLU A 41 -9.69 -16.24 -2.28
C GLU A 41 -9.02 -15.88 -0.95
N GLU A 42 -8.56 -16.87 -0.19
CA GLU A 42 -7.85 -16.65 1.07
C GLU A 42 -6.54 -15.89 0.86
N ARG A 43 -5.74 -16.26 -0.15
CA ARG A 43 -4.49 -15.55 -0.48
C ARG A 43 -4.74 -14.11 -0.92
N MET A 44 -5.78 -13.89 -1.72
CA MET A 44 -6.15 -12.55 -2.18
C MET A 44 -6.64 -11.70 -1.01
N GLY A 45 -7.47 -12.28 -0.11
CA GLY A 45 -7.93 -11.63 1.11
C GLY A 45 -6.78 -11.24 2.04
N ALA A 46 -5.81 -12.13 2.27
CA ALA A 46 -4.62 -11.86 3.07
C ALA A 46 -3.78 -10.73 2.46
N GLY A 47 -3.58 -10.71 1.13
CA GLY A 47 -2.86 -9.64 0.45
C GLY A 47 -3.54 -8.28 0.54
N MET A 48 -4.87 -8.23 0.45
CA MET A 48 -5.65 -7.01 0.63
C MET A 48 -5.57 -6.51 2.08
N TYR A 49 -5.63 -7.39 3.04
CA TYR A 49 -5.49 -7.06 4.46
C TYR A 49 -4.11 -6.47 4.77
N ASP A 50 -3.05 -7.12 4.31
CA ASP A 50 -1.68 -6.61 4.46
C ASP A 50 -1.50 -5.23 3.85
N ARG A 51 -2.06 -5.00 2.66
CA ARG A 51 -1.99 -3.70 2.00
C ARG A 51 -2.76 -2.63 2.77
N SER A 52 -3.92 -2.97 3.35
CA SER A 52 -4.69 -2.01 4.15
C SER A 52 -3.97 -1.61 5.44
N LEU A 53 -3.28 -2.55 6.09
CA LEU A 53 -2.45 -2.27 7.26
C LEU A 53 -1.23 -1.40 6.89
N ALA A 54 -0.56 -1.71 5.79
CA ALA A 54 0.55 -0.91 5.29
C ALA A 54 0.13 0.52 4.96
N PHE A 55 -1.07 0.70 4.37
CA PHE A 55 -1.63 2.01 4.11
C PHE A 55 -1.87 2.80 5.41
N GLN A 56 -2.47 2.18 6.42
CA GLN A 56 -2.71 2.81 7.72
C GLN A 56 -1.40 3.22 8.40
N ALA A 57 -0.36 2.39 8.33
CA ALA A 57 0.95 2.70 8.86
C ALA A 57 1.60 3.91 8.16
N ALA A 58 1.56 3.94 6.84
CA ALA A 58 2.08 5.06 6.06
C ALA A 58 1.29 6.36 6.33
N GLU A 59 -0.04 6.27 6.49
CA GLU A 59 -0.88 7.42 6.84
C GLU A 59 -0.60 7.95 8.26
N ALA A 60 -0.38 7.05 9.23
CA ALA A 60 0.01 7.44 10.57
C ALA A 60 1.35 8.19 10.58
N ALA A 61 2.35 7.69 9.84
CA ALA A 61 3.63 8.36 9.68
C ALA A 61 3.51 9.73 9.00
N LEU A 62 2.64 9.84 8.01
CA LEU A 62 2.37 11.09 7.31
C LEU A 62 1.77 12.13 8.26
N ARG A 63 0.80 11.73 9.07
CA ARG A 63 0.20 12.62 10.10
C ARG A 63 1.21 13.04 11.17
N GLU A 64 2.10 12.14 11.60
CA GLU A 64 3.17 12.46 12.54
C GLU A 64 4.12 13.50 11.93
N ALA A 65 4.48 13.35 10.66
CA ALA A 65 5.29 14.32 9.94
C ALA A 65 4.61 15.71 9.82
N GLU A 66 3.31 15.74 9.55
CA GLU A 66 2.52 16.98 9.53
C GLU A 66 2.52 17.65 10.90
N GLN A 67 2.29 16.89 11.97
CA GLN A 67 2.34 17.42 13.34
C GLN A 67 3.73 17.95 13.68
N ARG A 68 4.79 17.30 13.23
CA ARG A 68 6.16 17.79 13.42
C ARG A 68 6.40 19.15 12.80
N LEU A 69 5.85 19.42 11.61
CA LEU A 69 5.94 20.73 10.96
C LEU A 69 5.22 21.85 11.75
N MET A 70 4.24 21.51 12.56
CA MET A 70 3.51 22.46 13.40
C MET A 70 4.26 22.82 14.70
N VAL A 71 5.35 22.09 15.03
CA VAL A 71 6.14 22.37 16.23
C VAL A 71 6.96 23.65 16.02
N PRO A 72 6.84 24.65 16.91
CA PRO A 72 7.63 25.87 16.79
C PRO A 72 9.14 25.58 16.77
N GLY A 73 9.85 26.18 15.82
CA GLY A 73 11.30 26.05 15.69
C GLY A 73 11.77 24.95 14.72
N VAL A 74 10.97 23.94 14.40
CA VAL A 74 11.36 22.85 13.48
C VAL A 74 11.71 23.38 12.09
N LEU A 75 11.10 24.47 11.66
CA LEU A 75 11.40 25.07 10.35
C LEU A 75 12.84 25.59 10.22
N ALA A 76 13.47 25.92 11.36
CA ALA A 76 14.88 26.33 11.40
C ALA A 76 15.85 25.15 11.34
N ASP A 77 15.39 23.92 11.57
CA ASP A 77 16.21 22.71 11.57
C ASP A 77 16.41 22.12 10.18
N PHE A 78 15.73 22.68 9.17
CA PHE A 78 15.95 22.23 7.80
C PHE A 78 17.36 22.56 7.33
N PRO A 79 18.07 21.59 6.70
CA PRO A 79 19.36 21.88 6.11
C PRO A 79 19.27 22.98 5.03
N THR A 80 20.29 23.84 4.98
CA THR A 80 20.40 24.89 3.98
C THR A 80 21.14 24.43 2.71
N THR A 81 21.92 23.35 2.83
CA THR A 81 22.64 22.79 1.68
C THR A 81 21.72 21.90 0.88
N ALA A 82 21.57 22.16 -0.40
CA ALA A 82 20.75 21.35 -1.30
C ALA A 82 21.11 19.86 -1.22
N ASP A 83 20.11 18.99 -1.40
CA ASP A 83 20.23 17.54 -1.35
C ASP A 83 20.63 16.92 0.00
N THR A 84 20.83 17.72 1.05
CA THR A 84 21.11 17.16 2.38
C THR A 84 19.84 16.91 3.18
N CYS A 85 19.90 15.90 4.06
CA CYS A 85 18.85 15.59 5.02
C CYS A 85 19.43 15.46 6.43
N ASN A 86 18.67 15.89 7.41
CA ASN A 86 18.97 15.72 8.82
C ASN A 86 17.72 15.23 9.56
N ASN A 87 17.78 14.03 10.12
CA ASN A 87 16.68 13.45 10.89
C ASN A 87 15.31 13.57 10.20
N GLY A 88 15.24 13.19 8.93
CA GLY A 88 14.01 13.25 8.14
C GLY A 88 13.61 14.65 7.61
N LEU A 89 14.34 15.70 7.95
CA LEU A 89 14.15 17.03 7.38
C LEU A 89 15.16 17.21 6.24
N CYS A 90 14.70 17.45 5.04
CA CYS A 90 15.51 17.53 3.84
C CYS A 90 15.44 18.91 3.20
N ALA A 91 16.60 19.43 2.78
CA ALA A 91 16.66 20.61 1.94
C ALA A 91 16.00 20.38 0.58
N THR A 92 15.72 21.45 -0.13
CA THR A 92 15.21 21.42 -1.49
C THR A 92 16.09 20.52 -2.37
N PRO A 93 15.50 19.55 -3.10
CA PRO A 93 16.26 18.72 -4.00
C PRO A 93 16.91 19.58 -5.09
N ALA A 94 18.19 19.34 -5.38
CA ALA A 94 18.85 20.01 -6.50
C ALA A 94 18.21 19.53 -7.81
N PRO A 95 17.88 20.44 -8.73
CA PRO A 95 17.39 20.06 -10.04
C PRO A 95 18.51 19.33 -10.80
N ALA A 96 18.28 18.06 -11.14
CA ALA A 96 19.19 17.28 -11.96
C ALA A 96 18.40 16.44 -12.96
N GLU A 97 18.77 16.52 -14.23
CA GLU A 97 18.18 15.66 -15.26
C GLU A 97 18.51 14.18 -14.96
N GLY A 98 17.49 13.33 -15.01
CA GLY A 98 17.64 11.89 -14.79
C GLY A 98 17.81 11.45 -13.34
N LYS A 99 17.72 12.36 -12.37
CA LYS A 99 17.71 12.00 -10.95
C LYS A 99 16.34 11.42 -10.55
N LEU A 100 16.36 10.26 -9.90
CA LEU A 100 15.16 9.68 -9.32
C LEU A 100 14.62 10.57 -8.20
N ASP A 101 13.30 10.55 -8.00
CA ASP A 101 12.74 11.09 -6.77
C ASP A 101 13.33 10.36 -5.57
N ARG A 102 13.50 11.06 -4.45
CA ARG A 102 14.08 10.47 -3.22
C ARG A 102 13.30 9.26 -2.73
N SER A 103 12.00 9.23 -2.98
CA SER A 103 11.16 8.06 -2.66
C SER A 103 11.50 6.81 -3.46
N ASP A 104 12.00 6.98 -4.68
CA ASP A 104 12.29 5.91 -5.62
C ASP A 104 13.79 5.56 -5.67
N ASP A 105 14.62 6.36 -5.00
CA ASP A 105 16.06 6.14 -4.93
C ASP A 105 16.39 5.12 -3.82
N PRO A 106 16.86 3.92 -4.17
CA PRO A 106 17.24 2.91 -3.18
C PRO A 106 18.45 3.30 -2.32
N ALA A 107 19.26 4.25 -2.77
CA ALA A 107 20.41 4.76 -2.02
C ALA A 107 20.01 5.89 -1.06
N PHE A 108 18.80 6.38 -1.11
CA PHE A 108 18.35 7.45 -0.23
C PHE A 108 18.22 7.01 1.22
N ASN A 109 18.96 7.66 2.10
CA ASN A 109 19.06 7.34 3.53
C ASN A 109 18.45 8.41 4.45
N GLY A 110 17.75 9.40 3.90
CA GLY A 110 17.13 10.49 4.67
C GLY A 110 15.82 10.15 5.38
N TRP A 111 15.43 8.89 5.39
CA TRP A 111 14.24 8.42 6.11
C TRP A 111 14.42 8.51 7.62
N THR A 112 13.37 8.93 8.34
CA THR A 112 13.29 8.86 9.80
C THR A 112 12.14 7.94 10.21
N ASN A 113 12.32 7.25 11.33
CA ASN A 113 11.30 6.36 11.86
C ASN A 113 10.15 7.17 12.48
N ALA A 114 8.93 6.78 12.16
CA ALA A 114 7.73 7.25 12.85
C ALA A 114 7.40 6.33 14.02
N THR A 115 6.41 6.72 14.80
CA THR A 115 5.86 5.90 15.87
C THR A 115 5.30 4.60 15.30
N GLN A 116 5.66 3.48 15.89
CA GLN A 116 5.16 2.17 15.47
C GLN A 116 3.66 2.08 15.70
N VAL A 117 2.96 1.51 14.71
CA VAL A 117 1.52 1.26 14.78
C VAL A 117 1.28 -0.18 15.22
N ASP A 118 0.41 -0.36 16.21
CA ASP A 118 0.05 -1.69 16.72
C ASP A 118 -0.55 -2.57 15.62
N GLY A 119 -0.12 -3.82 15.58
CA GLY A 119 -0.60 -4.81 14.61
C GLY A 119 0.04 -4.71 13.22
N VAL A 120 0.91 -3.73 12.98
CA VAL A 120 1.68 -3.59 11.74
C VAL A 120 3.09 -4.12 11.95
N ALA A 121 3.58 -4.94 11.03
CA ALA A 121 4.97 -5.39 11.04
C ALA A 121 5.89 -4.26 10.56
N GLY A 122 7.00 -4.06 11.29
CA GLY A 122 8.00 -3.05 10.99
C GLY A 122 7.59 -1.64 11.41
N THR A 123 8.54 -0.71 11.32
CA THR A 123 8.38 0.68 11.72
C THR A 123 8.14 1.54 10.47
N PRO A 124 7.03 2.27 10.39
CA PRO A 124 6.80 3.20 9.28
C PRO A 124 7.82 4.34 9.33
N GLN A 125 8.09 4.94 8.17
CA GLN A 125 9.11 5.96 8.03
C GLN A 125 8.58 7.13 7.20
N TYR A 126 9.15 8.31 7.42
CA TYR A 126 8.85 9.49 6.62
C TYR A 126 10.09 10.36 6.41
N PHE A 127 9.99 11.27 5.45
CA PHE A 127 10.86 12.43 5.33
C PHE A 127 10.06 13.63 4.82
N ILE A 128 10.56 14.82 5.12
CA ILE A 128 9.94 16.09 4.79
C ILE A 128 10.93 16.91 3.98
N GLU A 129 10.52 17.37 2.81
CA GLU A 129 11.33 18.18 1.93
C GLU A 129 10.85 19.62 1.93
N ASN A 130 11.78 20.55 2.08
CA ASN A 130 11.50 21.96 1.88
C ASN A 130 11.47 22.23 0.36
N MET A 131 10.32 22.59 -0.18
CA MET A 131 10.12 22.86 -1.61
C MET A 131 10.26 24.36 -1.96
N GLY A 132 10.67 25.19 -0.98
CA GLY A 132 10.76 26.61 -1.15
C GLY A 132 9.41 27.34 -1.09
N GLU A 133 9.43 28.60 -1.47
CA GLU A 133 8.25 29.47 -1.45
C GLU A 133 7.45 29.34 -2.75
N ALA A 134 6.13 29.32 -2.61
CA ALA A 134 5.23 29.28 -3.75
C ALA A 134 3.93 30.08 -3.47
N PRO A 135 3.23 30.51 -4.53
CA PRO A 135 1.93 31.16 -4.40
C PRO A 135 0.90 30.26 -3.69
N GLY A 136 0.22 30.78 -2.68
CA GLY A 136 -0.82 30.08 -1.92
C GLY A 136 -2.07 29.78 -2.75
N TRP A 137 -2.39 30.66 -3.71
CA TRP A 137 -3.47 30.47 -4.67
C TRP A 137 -3.08 31.02 -6.06
N PRO A 138 -3.71 30.54 -7.11
CA PRO A 138 -3.37 30.96 -8.48
C PRO A 138 -3.51 32.48 -8.68
N GLY A 139 -2.48 33.10 -9.27
CA GLY A 139 -2.50 34.50 -9.62
C GLY A 139 -2.26 35.50 -8.49
N CYS A 140 -2.13 35.07 -7.24
CA CYS A 140 -1.93 36.00 -6.12
C CYS A 140 -0.64 36.84 -6.27
N HIS A 141 0.40 36.26 -6.84
CA HIS A 141 1.69 36.94 -7.09
C HIS A 141 1.63 37.98 -8.22
N LEU A 142 0.56 37.99 -8.99
CA LEU A 142 0.33 38.97 -10.07
C LEU A 142 -0.44 40.21 -9.58
N GLN A 143 -0.90 40.22 -8.33
CA GLN A 143 -1.61 41.36 -7.75
C GLN A 143 -0.63 42.46 -7.36
N SER A 144 -1.07 43.72 -7.43
CA SER A 144 -0.29 44.88 -7.00
C SER A 144 -1.13 45.78 -6.07
N PRO A 145 -0.78 45.87 -4.77
CA PRO A 145 0.31 45.17 -4.08
C PRO A 145 0.02 43.68 -3.89
N VAL A 146 1.06 42.86 -3.83
CA VAL A 146 0.97 41.43 -3.54
C VAL A 146 0.41 41.24 -2.12
N HIS A 147 -0.59 40.38 -1.97
CA HIS A 147 -1.18 40.11 -0.66
C HIS A 147 -0.14 39.46 0.30
N PRO A 148 -0.05 39.91 1.57
CA PRO A 148 0.98 39.44 2.52
C PRO A 148 1.00 37.91 2.72
N THR A 149 -0.14 37.22 2.57
CA THR A 149 -0.26 35.77 2.73
C THR A 149 -0.20 35.02 1.39
N CYS A 150 0.16 35.71 0.30
CA CYS A 150 0.22 35.09 -1.02
C CYS A 150 1.36 34.08 -1.13
N ILE A 151 2.56 34.48 -0.70
CA ILE A 151 3.75 33.63 -0.77
C ILE A 151 3.85 32.84 0.54
N ARG A 152 3.91 31.51 0.40
CA ARG A 152 3.99 30.59 1.54
C ARG A 152 5.05 29.56 1.30
N GLN A 153 5.71 29.14 2.37
CA GLN A 153 6.64 28.03 2.35
C GLN A 153 5.88 26.74 2.07
N ARG A 154 6.41 25.92 1.18
CA ARG A 154 5.85 24.63 0.82
C ARG A 154 6.74 23.50 1.26
N TYR A 155 6.13 22.45 1.74
CA TYR A 155 6.81 21.22 2.15
C TYR A 155 6.16 20.04 1.43
N ARG A 156 6.98 19.09 1.04
CA ARG A 156 6.53 17.80 0.53
C ARG A 156 6.84 16.76 1.60
N ILE A 157 5.83 16.05 2.04
CA ILE A 157 5.96 14.97 3.02
C ILE A 157 5.79 13.67 2.28
N THR A 158 6.75 12.77 2.42
CA THR A 158 6.67 11.42 1.89
C THR A 158 6.79 10.45 3.05
N ALA A 159 5.83 9.54 3.16
CA ALA A 159 5.78 8.51 4.17
C ALA A 159 5.68 7.14 3.52
N ARG A 160 6.28 6.13 4.17
CA ARG A 160 6.17 4.74 3.74
C ARG A 160 5.82 3.83 4.91
N SER A 161 5.11 2.75 4.62
CA SER A 161 5.04 1.62 5.53
C SER A 161 6.45 1.04 5.72
N SER A 162 6.60 0.06 6.61
CA SER A 162 7.93 -0.55 6.79
C SER A 162 8.47 -1.16 5.47
N ASN A 163 9.79 -1.35 5.43
CA ASN A 163 10.47 -1.95 4.27
C ASN A 163 10.64 -3.48 4.42
N ASP A 164 9.96 -4.12 5.39
CA ASP A 164 10.10 -5.54 5.70
C ASP A 164 9.17 -6.36 4.81
N ASP A 165 9.66 -7.06 3.84
CA ASP A 165 9.09 -8.12 2.96
C ASP A 165 7.55 -8.27 2.85
N ARG A 166 6.77 -7.26 3.28
CA ARG A 166 5.31 -7.18 3.22
C ARG A 166 4.87 -6.13 2.20
N ALA A 167 3.57 -5.87 2.12
CA ALA A 167 3.04 -4.86 1.22
C ALA A 167 3.66 -3.48 1.52
N ALA A 168 4.44 -2.95 0.59
CA ALA A 168 4.99 -1.61 0.68
C ALA A 168 3.99 -0.59 0.11
N VAL A 169 3.72 0.47 0.88
CA VAL A 169 2.89 1.61 0.48
C VAL A 169 3.67 2.88 0.73
N ILE A 170 3.71 3.74 -0.28
CA ILE A 170 4.29 5.09 -0.19
C ILE A 170 3.17 6.09 -0.39
N LEU A 171 3.06 7.05 0.49
CA LEU A 171 2.12 8.16 0.43
C LEU A 171 2.89 9.48 0.38
N GLN A 172 2.34 10.44 -0.36
CA GLN A 172 2.93 11.76 -0.48
C GLN A 172 1.86 12.83 -0.36
N THR A 173 2.16 13.90 0.37
CA THR A 173 1.31 15.09 0.49
C THR A 173 2.13 16.36 0.41
N SER A 174 1.48 17.48 0.08
CA SER A 174 2.09 18.80 0.14
C SER A 174 1.43 19.62 1.25
N PHE A 175 2.28 20.22 2.08
CA PHE A 175 1.88 21.07 3.18
C PHE A 175 2.31 22.51 2.88
N ALA A 176 1.44 23.49 3.19
CA ALA A 176 1.73 24.92 3.10
C ALA A 176 1.75 25.52 4.51
N GLY A 177 2.90 26.07 4.91
CA GLY A 177 3.10 26.74 6.19
C GLY A 177 2.60 28.19 6.21
#